data_1f5836dec3390815d02623469bf98048
#
_entry.id   1f5836dec3390815d02623469bf98048
#
_cell.length_a   1.000
_cell.length_b   1.000
_cell.length_c   1.000
_cell.angle_alpha   90.00
_cell.angle_beta   90.00
_cell.angle_gamma   90.00
#
_symmetry.space_group_name_H-M   'P 1'
#
loop_
_entity.id
_entity.type
_entity.pdbx_description
1 polymer ?
#
loop_
_entity_poly.entity_id
_entity_poly.type
_entity_poly.pdbx_seq_one_letter_code
_entity_poly.pdbx_strand_id
1 'polypeptide(L)'
;ANKYMPTISMGNMSMKLNFNDVINGKQLAIPGKFSTPILNGAIFHQSTFNDLFGLEGLSFTAGLRMDYESLKLDYYSGCQFTHTYSLGGTLTPINKVIEMIPAKEFNVNNSYNGKLSHDYIQLLPKFALQYDFDSRNNIYASVSKGYRSGGYNIQMFSDLLQNDMQASMMKH
;
A
#
# COMPACT_ATOMS: atom_id res chain seq x y z
N ALA A 1 5.15 -8.12 29.75
CA ALA A 1 6.42 -8.48 30.38
C ALA A 1 7.07 -7.23 30.94
N ASN A 2 7.03 -7.08 32.29
CA ASN A 2 7.62 -5.96 33.05
C ASN A 2 9.13 -5.95 32.85
N LYS A 3 9.67 -5.00 32.09
CA LYS A 3 11.10 -5.01 31.79
C LYS A 3 11.94 -3.94 32.48
N TYR A 4 11.35 -2.90 33.09
CA TYR A 4 12.08 -1.95 33.92
C TYR A 4 11.18 -1.42 35.03
N MET A 5 11.50 -1.78 36.26
CA MET A 5 10.90 -1.17 37.45
C MET A 5 11.94 -0.28 38.11
N PRO A 6 11.94 1.03 37.86
CA PRO A 6 12.84 1.94 38.54
C PRO A 6 12.52 2.00 40.03
N THR A 7 13.56 1.98 40.83
CA THR A 7 13.44 2.14 42.28
C THR A 7 13.94 3.54 42.62
N ILE A 8 13.12 4.34 43.27
CA ILE A 8 13.48 5.67 43.75
C ILE A 8 13.77 5.54 45.25
N SER A 9 14.97 5.90 45.69
CA SER A 9 15.40 5.82 47.08
C SER A 9 15.53 7.23 47.67
N MET A 10 14.90 7.46 48.82
CA MET A 10 14.98 8.67 49.60
C MET A 10 15.28 8.32 51.04
N GLY A 11 16.55 8.39 51.46
CA GLY A 11 16.99 7.99 52.81
C GLY A 11 16.72 6.50 53.09
N ASN A 12 16.04 6.22 54.21
CA ASN A 12 15.70 4.84 54.59
C ASN A 12 14.42 4.29 53.93
N MET A 13 13.82 5.06 53.03
CA MET A 13 12.64 4.65 52.26
C MET A 13 13.00 4.45 50.79
N SER A 14 12.48 3.37 50.23
CA SER A 14 12.57 3.12 48.81
C SER A 14 11.20 2.86 48.23
N MET A 15 10.96 3.36 47.03
CA MET A 15 9.73 3.19 46.29
C MET A 15 10.02 2.45 44.96
N LYS A 16 9.45 1.28 44.82
CA LYS A 16 9.49 0.51 43.59
C LYS A 16 8.29 0.86 42.73
N LEU A 17 8.52 1.43 41.56
CA LEU A 17 7.45 1.78 40.63
C LEU A 17 6.98 0.54 39.85
N ASN A 18 5.68 0.35 39.77
CA ASN A 18 5.03 -0.69 39.00
C ASN A 18 4.25 -0.03 37.86
N PHE A 19 4.71 -0.20 36.65
CA PHE A 19 3.99 0.23 35.46
C PHE A 19 3.37 -1.00 34.79
N ASN A 20 2.06 -1.00 34.69
CA ASN A 20 1.32 -2.03 33.96
C ASN A 20 0.77 -1.43 32.68
N ASP A 21 1.17 -2.02 31.59
CA ASP A 21 0.71 -1.70 30.24
C ASP A 21 0.18 -2.99 29.61
N VAL A 22 -1.14 -3.05 29.45
CA VAL A 22 -1.82 -4.23 28.93
C VAL A 22 -2.64 -3.85 27.72
N ILE A 23 -2.31 -4.43 26.59
CA ILE A 23 -3.12 -4.35 25.38
C ILE A 23 -4.03 -5.58 25.36
N ASN A 24 -5.31 -5.37 25.63
CA ASN A 24 -6.33 -6.41 25.55
C ASN A 24 -6.82 -6.51 24.10
N GLY A 25 -6.40 -7.55 23.43
CA GLY A 25 -6.79 -7.87 22.07
C GLY A 25 -5.92 -9.02 21.54
N LYS A 26 -6.50 -9.87 20.72
CA LYS A 26 -5.71 -10.87 19.97
C LYS A 26 -4.79 -10.08 19.04
N GLN A 27 -3.49 -10.13 19.28
CA GLN A 27 -2.42 -9.55 18.44
C GLN A 27 -2.82 -8.23 17.78
N LEU A 28 -1.95 -7.23 17.84
CA LEU A 28 -2.09 -5.97 17.11
C LEU A 28 -2.03 -6.24 15.59
N ALA A 29 -2.98 -7.00 15.09
CA ALA A 29 -3.15 -7.27 13.67
C ALA A 29 -4.11 -6.21 13.15
N ILE A 30 -3.64 -5.41 12.21
CA ILE A 30 -4.49 -4.51 11.46
C ILE A 30 -5.03 -5.32 10.28
N PRO A 31 -6.25 -5.88 10.35
CA PRO A 31 -6.81 -6.62 9.25
C PRO A 31 -7.03 -5.66 8.08
N GLY A 32 -6.35 -5.93 6.98
CA GLY A 32 -6.55 -5.24 5.71
C GLY A 32 -7.14 -6.20 4.68
N LYS A 33 -8.19 -5.78 4.01
CA LYS A 33 -8.73 -6.48 2.85
C LYS A 33 -8.70 -5.54 1.66
N PHE A 34 -7.96 -5.93 0.64
CA PHE A 34 -7.83 -5.19 -0.60
C PHE A 34 -8.25 -6.06 -1.76
N SER A 35 -9.04 -5.51 -2.65
CA SER A 35 -9.44 -6.14 -3.89
C SER A 35 -9.18 -5.16 -5.03
N THR A 36 -8.41 -5.60 -6.02
CA THR A 36 -8.02 -4.78 -7.16
C THR A 36 -8.45 -5.43 -8.47
N PRO A 37 -9.76 -5.51 -8.76
CA PRO A 37 -10.23 -6.03 -10.03
C PRO A 37 -9.79 -5.09 -11.16
N ILE A 38 -9.23 -5.69 -12.21
CA ILE A 38 -8.82 -5.02 -13.42
C ILE A 38 -9.61 -5.60 -14.58
N LEU A 39 -10.27 -4.73 -15.33
CA LEU A 39 -10.90 -5.06 -16.60
C LEU A 39 -10.10 -4.38 -17.69
N ASN A 40 -9.63 -5.15 -18.67
CA ASN A 40 -8.95 -4.63 -19.83
C ASN A 40 -9.53 -5.21 -21.13
N GLY A 41 -9.47 -4.40 -22.16
CA GLY A 41 -9.88 -4.77 -23.50
C GLY A 41 -9.08 -3.97 -24.53
N ALA A 42 -8.87 -4.55 -25.70
CA ALA A 42 -8.16 -3.88 -26.76
C ALA A 42 -8.78 -4.19 -28.13
N ILE A 43 -8.76 -3.18 -28.98
CA ILE A 43 -9.02 -3.35 -30.40
C ILE A 43 -7.79 -2.86 -31.18
N PHE A 44 -7.47 -3.51 -32.26
CA PHE A 44 -6.36 -3.09 -33.09
C PHE A 44 -6.69 -3.28 -34.57
N HIS A 45 -6.05 -2.44 -35.37
CA HIS A 45 -6.03 -2.54 -36.81
C HIS A 45 -4.61 -2.36 -37.33
N GLN A 46 -4.22 -3.15 -38.34
CA GLN A 46 -2.93 -3.04 -38.98
C GLN A 46 -3.10 -3.24 -40.47
N SER A 47 -2.45 -2.39 -41.27
CA SER A 47 -2.40 -2.49 -42.70
C SER A 47 -0.95 -2.50 -43.16
N THR A 48 -0.63 -3.36 -44.14
CA THR A 48 0.67 -3.42 -44.75
C THR A 48 0.51 -3.10 -46.24
N PHE A 49 1.31 -2.17 -46.70
CA PHE A 49 1.39 -1.73 -48.10
C PHE A 49 2.71 -2.26 -48.68
N ASN A 50 2.62 -3.13 -49.66
CA ASN A 50 3.79 -3.68 -50.34
C ASN A 50 4.10 -2.86 -51.59
N ASP A 51 5.35 -2.96 -52.06
CA ASP A 51 5.86 -2.30 -53.24
C ASP A 51 5.61 -0.79 -53.24
N LEU A 52 5.89 -0.19 -52.10
CA LEU A 52 5.62 1.24 -51.86
C LEU A 52 6.39 2.10 -52.83
N PHE A 53 5.73 3.07 -53.42
CA PHE A 53 6.29 3.95 -54.50
C PHE A 53 6.80 3.22 -55.74
N GLY A 54 6.34 1.99 -56.00
CA GLY A 54 6.79 1.19 -57.12
C GLY A 54 8.19 0.54 -56.94
N LEU A 55 8.68 0.54 -55.70
CA LEU A 55 9.91 -0.14 -55.33
C LEU A 55 9.56 -1.57 -54.88
N GLU A 56 9.93 -2.55 -55.72
CA GLU A 56 9.75 -3.97 -55.36
C GLU A 56 10.52 -4.30 -54.08
N GLY A 57 9.87 -5.04 -53.19
CA GLY A 57 10.43 -5.44 -51.90
C GLY A 57 10.35 -4.39 -50.81
N LEU A 58 9.85 -3.18 -51.06
CA LEU A 58 9.64 -2.17 -50.01
C LEU A 58 8.24 -2.27 -49.46
N SER A 59 8.13 -2.59 -48.16
CA SER A 59 6.85 -2.71 -47.46
C SER A 59 6.76 -1.71 -46.32
N PHE A 60 5.60 -1.07 -46.19
CA PHE A 60 5.27 -0.18 -45.09
C PHE A 60 4.07 -0.72 -44.31
N THR A 61 4.22 -0.84 -43.02
CA THR A 61 3.14 -1.25 -42.10
C THR A 61 2.74 -0.11 -41.17
N ALA A 62 1.46 0.21 -41.14
CA ALA A 62 0.87 1.13 -40.20
C ALA A 62 -0.15 0.39 -39.33
N GLY A 63 -0.03 0.52 -38.05
CA GLY A 63 -0.93 -0.10 -37.08
C GLY A 63 -1.39 0.91 -36.05
N LEU A 64 -2.61 0.70 -35.54
CA LEU A 64 -3.17 1.43 -34.41
C LEU A 64 -3.86 0.45 -33.49
N ARG A 65 -3.52 0.50 -32.22
CA ARG A 65 -4.16 -0.24 -31.15
C ARG A 65 -4.75 0.74 -30.16
N MET A 66 -5.96 0.48 -29.74
CA MET A 66 -6.64 1.20 -28.68
C MET A 66 -6.88 0.24 -27.53
N ASP A 67 -6.29 0.55 -26.40
CA ASP A 67 -6.46 -0.18 -25.15
C ASP A 67 -7.39 0.60 -24.22
N TYR A 68 -8.33 -0.11 -23.63
CA TYR A 68 -9.16 0.34 -22.54
C TYR A 68 -8.83 -0.46 -21.29
N GLU A 69 -8.59 0.21 -20.19
CA GLU A 69 -8.31 -0.40 -18.90
C GLU A 69 -9.12 0.29 -17.81
N SER A 70 -9.83 -0.50 -17.02
CA SER A 70 -10.56 -0.04 -15.84
C SER A 70 -9.96 -0.72 -14.61
N LEU A 71 -9.34 0.09 -13.75
CA LEU A 71 -8.81 -0.34 -12.46
C LEU A 71 -9.77 0.05 -11.36
N LYS A 72 -10.08 -0.90 -10.48
CA LYS A 72 -10.84 -0.64 -9.27
C LYS A 72 -10.01 -1.04 -8.06
N LEU A 73 -10.22 -0.33 -6.98
CA LEU A 73 -9.64 -0.66 -5.68
C LEU A 73 -10.76 -0.58 -4.65
N ASP A 74 -11.13 -1.74 -4.11
CA ASP A 74 -11.96 -1.84 -2.92
C ASP A 74 -11.03 -2.10 -1.74
N TYR A 75 -11.06 -1.22 -0.74
CA TYR A 75 -10.21 -1.38 0.43
C TYR A 75 -11.02 -1.30 1.72
N TYR A 76 -10.65 -2.14 2.64
CA TYR A 76 -11.07 -2.10 4.03
C TYR A 76 -9.85 -2.34 4.90
N SER A 77 -9.62 -1.48 5.85
CA SER A 77 -8.64 -1.69 6.89
C SER A 77 -9.17 -1.13 8.19
N GLY A 78 -8.96 -1.84 9.29
CA GLY A 78 -9.44 -1.39 10.58
C GLY A 78 -8.61 -1.97 11.70
N CYS A 79 -8.61 -1.30 12.83
CA CYS A 79 -8.07 -1.85 14.06
C CYS A 79 -9.01 -1.54 15.21
N GLN A 80 -9.17 -2.53 16.07
CA GLN A 80 -9.95 -2.41 17.30
C GLN A 80 -9.18 -3.09 18.42
N PHE A 81 -8.77 -2.31 19.40
CA PHE A 81 -8.14 -2.83 20.59
C PHE A 81 -8.42 -1.92 21.78
N THR A 82 -8.32 -2.52 22.96
CA THR A 82 -8.40 -1.81 24.23
C THR A 82 -7.03 -1.78 24.87
N HIS A 83 -6.56 -0.60 25.21
CA HIS A 83 -5.30 -0.37 25.88
C HIS A 83 -5.57 0.09 27.31
N THR A 84 -5.07 -0.66 28.28
CA THR A 84 -5.20 -0.33 29.69
C THR A 84 -3.82 -0.08 30.28
N TYR A 85 -3.61 1.08 30.85
CA TYR A 85 -2.39 1.35 31.60
C TYR A 85 -2.66 1.82 33.02
N SER A 86 -1.77 1.47 33.94
CA SER A 86 -1.79 1.93 35.33
C SER A 86 -0.37 2.14 35.84
N LEU A 87 -0.19 3.11 36.71
CA LEU A 87 1.08 3.37 37.39
C LEU A 87 0.84 3.31 38.90
N GLY A 88 1.54 2.42 39.53
CA GLY A 88 1.54 2.31 41.00
C GLY A 88 2.96 2.23 41.53
N GLY A 89 3.08 2.22 42.85
CA GLY A 89 4.36 2.04 43.52
C GLY A 89 4.19 1.32 44.86
N THR A 90 5.23 0.57 45.27
CA THR A 90 5.29 -0.06 46.56
C THR A 90 6.36 0.61 47.40
N LEU A 91 5.98 1.16 48.54
CA LEU A 91 6.85 1.79 49.52
C LEU A 91 7.43 0.76 50.49
N THR A 92 8.74 0.69 50.56
CA THR A 92 9.47 -0.15 51.52
C THR A 92 10.11 0.73 52.60
N PRO A 93 10.11 0.38 53.88
CA PRO A 93 9.83 -0.96 54.46
C PRO A 93 8.36 -1.25 54.85
N ILE A 94 7.45 -0.28 54.70
CA ILE A 94 6.05 -0.44 55.15
C ILE A 94 5.18 -1.25 54.20
N ASN A 95 5.70 -1.67 53.06
CA ASN A 95 4.99 -2.45 52.01
C ASN A 95 3.61 -1.85 51.64
N LYS A 96 3.50 -0.52 51.65
CA LYS A 96 2.28 0.17 51.27
C LYS A 96 2.23 0.35 49.77
N VAL A 97 1.19 -0.17 49.14
CA VAL A 97 0.90 0.06 47.74
C VAL A 97 0.26 1.43 47.57
N ILE A 98 0.84 2.23 46.68
CA ILE A 98 0.31 3.54 46.30
C ILE A 98 -0.08 3.48 44.83
N GLU A 99 -1.32 3.81 44.54
CA GLU A 99 -1.81 3.99 43.19
C GLU A 99 -1.58 5.46 42.80
N MET A 100 -0.66 5.68 41.82
CA MET A 100 -0.31 7.03 41.34
C MET A 100 -1.20 7.43 40.17
N ILE A 101 -1.45 6.51 39.27
CA ILE A 101 -2.36 6.65 38.14
C ILE A 101 -3.26 5.42 38.16
N PRO A 102 -4.58 5.60 38.43
CA PRO A 102 -5.51 4.49 38.39
C PRO A 102 -5.57 3.89 36.98
N ALA A 103 -5.97 2.64 36.91
CA ALA A 103 -6.10 1.94 35.62
C ALA A 103 -7.05 2.73 34.71
N LYS A 104 -6.48 3.21 33.60
CA LYS A 104 -7.21 3.96 32.59
C LYS A 104 -7.30 3.14 31.32
N GLU A 105 -8.50 2.99 30.82
CA GLU A 105 -8.80 2.21 29.64
C GLU A 105 -9.07 3.12 28.45
N PHE A 106 -8.41 2.84 27.33
CA PHE A 106 -8.61 3.52 26.05
C PHE A 106 -9.06 2.50 25.02
N ASN A 107 -10.18 2.80 24.39
CA ASN A 107 -10.70 2.02 23.30
C ASN A 107 -10.32 2.69 21.99
N VAL A 108 -9.50 2.01 21.18
CA VAL A 108 -9.16 2.43 19.82
C VAL A 108 -10.02 1.63 18.85
N ASN A 109 -10.81 2.35 18.06
CA ASN A 109 -11.66 1.76 17.03
C ASN A 109 -11.60 2.65 15.78
N ASN A 110 -10.67 2.35 14.90
CA ASN A 110 -10.49 3.06 13.65
C ASN A 110 -10.68 2.11 12.48
N SER A 111 -11.50 2.51 11.52
CA SER A 111 -11.68 1.76 10.27
C SER A 111 -11.72 2.68 9.07
N TYR A 112 -11.05 2.26 8.02
CA TYR A 112 -11.03 2.92 6.73
C TYR A 112 -11.58 1.97 5.69
N ASN A 113 -12.57 2.40 4.95
CA ASN A 113 -13.10 1.67 3.82
C ASN A 113 -13.40 2.64 2.67
N GLY A 114 -13.32 2.14 1.48
CA GLY A 114 -13.62 2.95 0.31
C GLY A 114 -13.47 2.17 -0.98
N LYS A 115 -13.91 2.83 -2.04
CA LYS A 115 -13.80 2.33 -3.41
C LYS A 115 -13.23 3.43 -4.27
N LEU A 116 -12.22 3.07 -5.04
CA LEU A 116 -11.61 3.93 -6.05
C LEU A 116 -11.74 3.24 -7.39
N SER A 117 -12.00 4.02 -8.44
CA SER A 117 -11.98 3.54 -9.81
C SER A 117 -11.27 4.53 -10.70
N HIS A 118 -10.52 4.01 -11.67
CA HIS A 118 -9.84 4.81 -12.65
C HIS A 118 -9.85 4.11 -13.99
N ASP A 119 -10.27 4.83 -15.02
CA ASP A 119 -10.39 4.32 -16.38
C ASP A 119 -9.36 5.00 -17.26
N TYR A 120 -8.68 4.20 -18.09
CA TYR A 120 -7.68 4.66 -19.02
C TYR A 120 -8.03 4.23 -20.43
N ILE A 121 -7.86 5.14 -21.38
CA ILE A 121 -7.88 4.84 -22.82
C ILE A 121 -6.52 5.24 -23.37
N GLN A 122 -5.86 4.31 -24.05
CA GLN A 122 -4.56 4.53 -24.65
C GLN A 122 -4.58 4.21 -26.14
N LEU A 123 -4.02 5.14 -26.93
CA LEU A 123 -3.78 4.94 -28.35
C LEU A 123 -2.30 4.62 -28.57
N LEU A 124 -2.03 3.49 -29.20
CA LEU A 124 -0.71 2.91 -29.41
C LEU A 124 -0.46 2.74 -30.92
N PRO A 125 0.02 3.79 -31.59
CA PRO A 125 0.42 3.70 -32.97
C PRO A 125 1.70 2.89 -33.14
N LYS A 126 1.81 2.16 -34.26
CA LYS A 126 2.98 1.42 -34.71
C LYS A 126 3.22 1.70 -36.20
N PHE A 127 4.46 1.98 -36.52
CA PHE A 127 4.89 2.10 -37.91
C PHE A 127 6.12 1.22 -38.10
N ALA A 128 6.17 0.53 -39.24
CA ALA A 128 7.32 -0.27 -39.60
C ALA A 128 7.59 -0.14 -41.10
N LEU A 129 8.83 -0.14 -41.44
CA LEU A 129 9.34 -0.16 -42.82
C LEU A 129 10.24 -1.36 -42.96
N GLN A 130 10.03 -2.15 -44.00
CA GLN A 130 10.83 -3.30 -44.34
C GLN A 130 11.25 -3.22 -45.80
N TYR A 131 12.50 -3.60 -46.08
CA TYR A 131 13.00 -3.75 -47.43
C TYR A 131 13.65 -5.11 -47.61
N ASP A 132 13.13 -5.87 -48.53
CA ASP A 132 13.63 -7.19 -48.92
C ASP A 132 14.59 -7.04 -50.11
N PHE A 133 15.88 -7.31 -49.90
CA PHE A 133 16.90 -7.23 -50.93
C PHE A 133 16.86 -8.44 -51.90
N ASP A 134 16.61 -9.61 -51.29
CA ASP A 134 16.43 -10.86 -51.97
C ASP A 134 15.59 -11.82 -51.09
N SER A 135 15.38 -13.04 -51.59
CA SER A 135 14.57 -14.05 -50.89
C SER A 135 15.07 -14.47 -49.48
N ARG A 136 16.27 -14.05 -49.08
CA ARG A 136 16.91 -14.45 -47.82
C ARG A 136 17.31 -13.29 -46.93
N ASN A 137 17.40 -12.09 -47.48
CA ASN A 137 17.94 -10.93 -46.76
C ASN A 137 16.93 -9.79 -46.76
N ASN A 138 16.64 -9.29 -45.56
CA ASN A 138 15.83 -8.10 -45.37
C ASN A 138 16.40 -7.20 -44.28
N ILE A 139 16.02 -5.94 -44.32
CA ILE A 139 16.23 -4.96 -43.26
C ILE A 139 14.89 -4.38 -42.86
N TYR A 140 14.69 -4.17 -41.56
CA TYR A 140 13.49 -3.52 -41.10
C TYR A 140 13.79 -2.50 -40.00
N ALA A 141 12.95 -1.48 -39.96
CA ALA A 141 12.92 -0.49 -38.87
C ALA A 141 11.48 -0.33 -38.38
N SER A 142 11.30 -0.22 -37.10
CA SER A 142 9.97 0.01 -36.54
C SER A 142 10.02 1.01 -35.39
N VAL A 143 8.95 1.79 -35.28
CA VAL A 143 8.67 2.68 -34.17
C VAL A 143 7.27 2.39 -33.67
N SER A 144 7.14 2.25 -32.35
CA SER A 144 5.85 2.04 -31.72
C SER A 144 5.78 2.75 -30.38
N LYS A 145 4.60 3.25 -30.06
CA LYS A 145 4.31 3.75 -28.71
C LYS A 145 3.98 2.56 -27.81
N GLY A 146 4.72 2.44 -26.71
CA GLY A 146 4.41 1.49 -25.64
C GLY A 146 3.60 2.14 -24.52
N TYR A 147 2.89 1.33 -23.77
CA TYR A 147 2.13 1.73 -22.61
C TYR A 147 2.39 0.74 -21.47
N ARG A 148 2.44 1.27 -20.26
CA ARG A 148 2.50 0.46 -19.03
C ARG A 148 1.28 0.82 -18.19
N SER A 149 0.51 -0.19 -17.82
CA SER A 149 -0.65 0.01 -16.96
C SER A 149 -0.27 0.57 -15.60
N GLY A 150 -1.12 1.42 -15.07
CA GLY A 150 -1.01 1.94 -13.73
C GLY A 150 -1.33 0.88 -12.68
N GLY A 151 -1.08 1.20 -11.42
CA GLY A 151 -1.41 0.35 -10.28
C GLY A 151 -1.62 1.19 -9.04
N TYR A 152 -2.34 0.63 -8.06
CA TYR A 152 -2.48 1.25 -6.75
C TYR A 152 -1.35 0.81 -5.82
N ASN A 153 -0.72 1.78 -5.15
CA ASN A 153 0.25 1.48 -4.10
C ASN A 153 -0.49 1.15 -2.78
N ILE A 154 -0.74 -0.15 -2.58
CA ILE A 154 -1.46 -0.63 -1.40
C ILE A 154 -0.66 -0.39 -0.11
N GLN A 155 0.66 -0.37 -0.18
CA GLN A 155 1.53 -0.16 0.98
C GLN A 155 1.34 1.22 1.61
N MET A 156 1.05 2.23 0.80
CA MET A 156 0.76 3.59 1.28
C MET A 156 -0.44 3.63 2.25
N PHE A 157 -1.43 2.77 2.06
CA PHE A 157 -2.58 2.68 2.99
C PHE A 157 -2.20 2.13 4.36
N SER A 158 -1.26 1.19 4.41
CA SER A 158 -0.72 0.66 5.66
C SER A 158 0.02 1.74 6.45
N ASP A 159 0.82 2.55 5.76
CA ASP A 159 1.60 3.63 6.38
C ASP A 159 0.69 4.75 6.91
N LEU A 160 -0.35 5.11 6.16
CA LEU A 160 -1.35 6.09 6.61
C LEU A 160 -2.08 5.62 7.87
N LEU A 161 -2.48 4.37 7.92
CA LEU A 161 -3.13 3.78 9.10
C LEU A 161 -2.22 3.77 10.32
N GLN A 162 -0.94 3.43 10.14
CA GLN A 162 0.03 3.46 11.23
C GLN A 162 0.22 4.88 11.78
N ASN A 163 0.31 5.86 10.91
CA ASN A 163 0.45 7.26 11.31
C ASN A 163 -0.79 7.76 12.07
N ASP A 164 -1.98 7.44 11.61
CA ASP A 164 -3.22 7.83 12.29
C ASP A 164 -3.40 7.14 13.64
N MET A 165 -2.99 5.88 13.76
CA MET A 165 -2.95 5.16 15.03
C MET A 165 -2.00 5.84 16.02
N GLN A 166 -0.80 6.21 15.60
CA GLN A 166 0.17 6.92 16.45
C GLN A 166 -0.36 8.30 16.87
N ALA A 167 -0.97 9.03 15.94
CA ALA A 167 -1.57 10.32 16.23
C ALA A 167 -2.75 10.22 17.23
N SER A 168 -3.54 9.16 17.13
CA SER A 168 -4.64 8.91 18.06
C SER A 168 -4.15 8.55 19.46
N MET A 169 -3.04 7.82 19.57
CA MET A 169 -2.42 7.50 20.86
C MET A 169 -1.75 8.70 21.53
N MET A 170 -1.25 9.68 20.75
CA MET A 170 -0.60 10.88 21.29
C MET A 170 -1.58 11.99 21.70
N LYS A 171 -2.83 11.95 21.25
CA LYS A 171 -3.85 12.95 21.60
C LYS A 171 -4.54 12.73 22.95
N HIS A 172 -4.22 11.65 23.62
CA HIS A 172 -4.77 11.26 24.92
C HIS A 172 -3.66 11.09 25.96
#